data_89cf735eb88a626f1b021e40f2d109a4
#
_entry.id   89cf735eb88a626f1b021e40f2d109a4
#
_cell.length_a   1.000
_cell.length_b   1.000
_cell.length_c   1.000
_cell.angle_alpha   90.00
_cell.angle_beta   90.00
_cell.angle_gamma   90.00
#
_symmetry.space_group_name_H-M   'P 1'
#
loop_
_entity.id
_entity.type
_entity.pdbx_description
1 polymer ?
#
loop_
_entity_poly.entity_id
_entity_poly.type
_entity_poly.pdbx_seq_one_letter_code
_entity_poly.pdbx_strand_id
1 'polypeptide(L)'
;MSEVATDLTTSNGLAQHLDDVQVLDCREPYEWQAGRIEGSIHIPLNTILAGETSELDPEKTTVVVCRSGNRSELATLMLRARGFEAFNLEHGLEEWAEQGRPLTTPDGAAGHVA
;
A
#
# COMPACT_ATOMS: atom_id res chain seq x y z
N MET A 1 15.90 -26.94 2.97
CA MET A 1 15.84 -25.79 2.06
C MET A 1 15.41 -24.56 2.83
N SER A 2 16.15 -23.50 2.70
CA SER A 2 15.80 -22.27 3.36
C SER A 2 14.95 -21.41 2.42
N GLU A 3 13.90 -20.83 2.95
CA GLU A 3 13.16 -19.83 2.22
C GLU A 3 13.90 -18.51 2.32
N VAL A 4 13.94 -17.80 1.19
CA VAL A 4 14.40 -16.44 1.19
C VAL A 4 13.19 -15.58 1.61
N ALA A 5 13.32 -14.95 2.77
CA ALA A 5 12.26 -14.06 3.25
C ALA A 5 12.10 -12.91 2.25
N THR A 6 10.85 -12.67 1.83
CA THR A 6 10.56 -11.53 0.98
C THR A 6 10.41 -10.28 1.83
N ASP A 7 11.09 -9.24 1.44
CA ASP A 7 10.97 -7.96 2.12
C ASP A 7 9.82 -7.15 1.50
N LEU A 8 8.68 -7.19 2.17
CA LEU A 8 7.48 -6.47 1.72
C LEU A 8 7.55 -4.97 1.98
N THR A 9 8.63 -4.48 2.60
CA THR A 9 8.84 -3.05 2.80
C THR A 9 9.50 -2.38 1.59
N THR A 10 9.93 -3.17 0.61
CA THR A 10 10.57 -2.66 -0.61
C THR A 10 9.63 -2.78 -1.80
N SER A 11 9.80 -1.89 -2.79
CA SER A 11 9.04 -1.94 -4.04
C SER A 11 9.26 -3.27 -4.77
N ASN A 12 10.49 -3.76 -4.80
CA ASN A 12 10.80 -5.02 -5.46
C ASN A 12 10.08 -6.20 -4.78
N GLY A 13 10.11 -6.25 -3.46
CA GLY A 13 9.44 -7.32 -2.70
C GLY A 13 7.93 -7.28 -2.89
N LEU A 14 7.33 -6.09 -2.82
CA LEU A 14 5.90 -5.96 -3.05
C LEU A 14 5.52 -6.38 -4.46
N ALA A 15 6.28 -5.96 -5.47
CA ALA A 15 5.99 -6.30 -6.86
C ALA A 15 5.97 -7.81 -7.10
N GLN A 16 6.79 -8.57 -6.39
CA GLN A 16 6.85 -10.02 -6.51
C GLN A 16 5.68 -10.74 -5.83
N HIS A 17 4.96 -10.05 -4.96
CA HIS A 17 3.93 -10.68 -4.12
C HIS A 17 2.58 -9.95 -4.14
N LEU A 18 2.31 -9.15 -5.19
CA LEU A 18 1.05 -8.41 -5.29
C LEU A 18 -0.19 -9.30 -5.16
N ASP A 19 -0.13 -10.52 -5.68
CA ASP A 19 -1.27 -11.45 -5.62
C ASP A 19 -1.42 -12.13 -4.25
N ASP A 20 -0.41 -12.04 -3.41
CA ASP A 20 -0.37 -12.72 -2.12
C ASP A 20 -0.75 -11.82 -0.96
N VAL A 21 -0.87 -10.52 -1.18
CA VAL A 21 -1.13 -9.52 -0.15
C VAL A 21 -2.28 -8.63 -0.54
N GLN A 22 -2.82 -7.91 0.44
CA GLN A 22 -3.69 -6.78 0.11
C GLN A 22 -2.88 -5.50 0.26
N VAL A 23 -3.01 -4.61 -0.73
CA VAL A 23 -2.33 -3.33 -0.72
C VAL A 23 -3.32 -2.27 -0.27
N LEU A 24 -2.95 -1.54 0.77
CA LEU A 24 -3.77 -0.46 1.33
C LEU A 24 -3.13 0.88 1.02
N ASP A 25 -3.82 1.70 0.25
CA ASP A 25 -3.38 3.05 -0.08
C ASP A 25 -4.05 4.03 0.88
N CYS A 26 -3.25 4.72 1.68
CA CYS A 26 -3.76 5.61 2.71
C CYS A 26 -3.65 7.09 2.35
N ARG A 27 -3.44 7.38 1.06
CA ARG A 27 -3.32 8.75 0.56
C ARG A 27 -4.69 9.44 0.46
N GLU A 28 -4.66 10.73 0.13
CA GLU A 28 -5.88 11.50 -0.10
C GLU A 28 -6.58 11.11 -1.41
N PRO A 29 -7.88 11.38 -1.53
CA PRO A 29 -8.63 11.01 -2.75
C PRO A 29 -8.04 11.55 -4.05
N TYR A 30 -7.52 12.78 -4.05
CA TYR A 30 -6.95 13.33 -5.28
C TYR A 30 -5.69 12.59 -5.73
N GLU A 31 -4.90 12.11 -4.76
CA GLU A 31 -3.71 11.31 -5.06
C GLU A 31 -4.09 9.95 -5.65
N TRP A 32 -5.11 9.33 -5.06
CA TRP A 32 -5.66 8.05 -5.50
C TRP A 32 -6.20 8.15 -6.95
N GLN A 33 -6.89 9.24 -7.27
CA GLN A 33 -7.43 9.45 -8.61
C GLN A 33 -6.34 9.61 -9.66
N ALA A 34 -5.22 10.25 -9.30
CA ALA A 34 -4.12 10.48 -10.23
C ALA A 34 -3.37 9.21 -10.61
N GLY A 35 -3.34 8.22 -9.74
CA GLY A 35 -2.69 6.94 -10.01
C GLY A 35 -2.52 6.10 -8.75
N ARG A 36 -2.75 4.80 -8.88
CA ARG A 36 -2.64 3.85 -7.78
C ARG A 36 -2.19 2.49 -8.31
N ILE A 37 -1.76 1.65 -7.39
CA ILE A 37 -1.49 0.25 -7.74
C ILE A 37 -2.84 -0.42 -8.02
N GLU A 38 -2.95 -1.06 -9.16
CA GLU A 38 -4.19 -1.75 -9.54
C GLU A 38 -4.55 -2.81 -8.50
N GLY A 39 -5.82 -2.86 -8.12
CA GLY A 39 -6.31 -3.80 -7.12
C GLY A 39 -6.10 -3.36 -5.67
N SER A 40 -5.44 -2.22 -5.43
CA SER A 40 -5.28 -1.72 -4.06
C SER A 40 -6.59 -1.19 -3.49
N ILE A 41 -6.67 -1.21 -2.17
CA ILE A 41 -7.83 -0.71 -1.43
C ILE A 41 -7.49 0.70 -0.96
N HIS A 42 -8.42 1.63 -1.12
CA HIS A 42 -8.22 3.01 -0.68
C HIS A 42 -8.95 3.29 0.62
N ILE A 43 -8.19 3.57 1.67
CA ILE A 43 -8.74 4.07 2.94
C ILE A 43 -7.81 5.21 3.39
N PRO A 44 -8.25 6.46 3.33
CA PRO A 44 -7.40 7.58 3.75
C PRO A 44 -6.92 7.45 5.19
N LEU A 45 -5.75 7.99 5.49
CA LEU A 45 -5.12 7.85 6.80
C LEU A 45 -6.06 8.23 7.95
N ASN A 46 -6.78 9.33 7.84
CA ASN A 46 -7.68 9.77 8.92
C ASN A 46 -8.80 8.76 9.19
N THR A 47 -9.26 8.08 8.16
CA THR A 47 -10.28 7.03 8.28
C THR A 47 -9.70 5.82 9.01
N ILE A 48 -8.47 5.44 8.68
CA ILE A 48 -7.76 4.35 9.37
C ILE A 48 -7.58 4.69 10.85
N LEU A 49 -7.15 5.92 11.14
CA LEU A 49 -6.94 6.38 12.52
C LEU A 49 -8.25 6.42 13.31
N ALA A 50 -9.37 6.63 12.66
CA ALA A 50 -10.69 6.58 13.28
C ALA A 50 -11.18 5.14 13.53
N GLY A 51 -10.43 4.15 13.06
CA GLY A 51 -10.77 2.75 13.28
C GLY A 51 -11.65 2.11 12.20
N GLU A 52 -11.86 2.79 11.10
CA GLU A 52 -12.74 2.30 10.04
C GLU A 52 -11.95 1.52 9.00
N THR A 53 -11.71 0.24 9.28
CA THR A 53 -10.90 -0.65 8.45
C THR A 53 -11.66 -1.90 8.00
N SER A 54 -12.98 -1.86 8.01
CA SER A 54 -13.82 -3.03 7.71
C SER A 54 -13.65 -3.58 6.28
N GLU A 55 -13.13 -2.77 5.35
CA GLU A 55 -12.87 -3.23 4.00
C GLU A 55 -11.66 -4.16 3.91
N LEU A 56 -10.80 -4.16 4.92
CA LEU A 56 -9.60 -4.99 4.94
C LEU A 56 -9.93 -6.39 5.42
N ASP A 57 -9.28 -7.38 4.80
CA ASP A 57 -9.34 -8.76 5.25
C ASP A 57 -8.29 -8.95 6.35
N PRO A 58 -8.70 -9.21 7.61
CA PRO A 58 -7.73 -9.37 8.71
C PRO A 58 -6.86 -10.61 8.59
N GLU A 59 -7.22 -11.55 7.71
CA GLU A 59 -6.45 -12.76 7.47
C GLU A 59 -5.35 -12.58 6.43
N LYS A 60 -5.34 -11.44 5.73
CA LYS A 60 -4.35 -11.17 4.70
C LYS A 60 -3.23 -10.28 5.20
N THR A 61 -2.00 -10.63 4.80
CA THR A 61 -0.87 -9.73 4.95
C THR A 61 -1.16 -8.44 4.20
N THR A 62 -0.96 -7.31 4.86
CA THR A 62 -1.31 -5.99 4.34
C THR A 62 -0.06 -5.16 4.15
N VAL A 63 0.12 -4.60 2.94
CA VAL A 63 1.20 -3.64 2.69
C VAL A 63 0.56 -2.27 2.51
N VAL A 64 0.97 -1.32 3.35
CA VAL A 64 0.42 0.03 3.35
C VAL A 64 1.31 0.95 2.54
N VAL A 65 0.71 1.71 1.65
CA VAL A 65 1.44 2.62 0.77
C VAL A 65 0.93 4.05 0.91
N CYS A 66 1.86 5.00 0.78
CA CYS A 66 1.53 6.40 0.57
C CYS A 66 2.53 6.96 -0.44
N ARG A 67 2.67 8.28 -0.52
CA ARG A 67 3.57 8.88 -1.50
C ARG A 67 5.03 8.56 -1.22
N SER A 68 5.49 8.76 0.03
CA SER A 68 6.91 8.67 0.40
C SER A 68 7.19 7.73 1.57
N GLY A 69 6.17 7.10 2.14
CA GLY A 69 6.32 6.14 3.24
C GLY A 69 6.04 6.70 4.64
N ASN A 70 5.81 8.00 4.79
CA ASN A 70 5.62 8.60 6.13
C ASN A 70 4.22 8.38 6.70
N ARG A 71 3.20 8.70 5.94
CA ARG A 71 1.80 8.47 6.36
C ARG A 71 1.50 6.99 6.55
N SER A 72 2.03 6.17 5.63
CA SER A 72 1.82 4.73 5.67
C SER A 72 2.53 4.07 6.84
N GLU A 73 3.61 4.64 7.33
CA GLU A 73 4.26 4.16 8.55
C GLU A 73 3.31 4.25 9.75
N LEU A 74 2.65 5.39 9.93
CA LEU A 74 1.69 5.56 11.00
C LEU A 74 0.51 4.60 10.87
N ALA A 75 -0.03 4.46 9.65
CA ALA A 75 -1.12 3.52 9.39
C ALA A 75 -0.70 2.08 9.70
N THR A 76 0.53 1.70 9.34
CA THR A 76 1.07 0.37 9.61
C THR A 76 1.11 0.07 11.10
N LEU A 77 1.59 1.03 11.90
CA LEU A 77 1.65 0.87 13.35
C LEU A 77 0.24 0.71 13.95
N MET A 78 -0.72 1.49 13.46
CA MET A 78 -2.11 1.39 13.90
C MET A 78 -2.70 0.02 13.60
N LEU A 79 -2.48 -0.48 12.38
CA LEU A 79 -2.99 -1.79 11.98
C LEU A 79 -2.36 -2.91 12.78
N ARG A 80 -1.06 -2.84 13.02
CA ARG A 80 -0.37 -3.84 13.86
C ARG A 80 -0.95 -3.87 15.26
N ALA A 81 -1.24 -2.72 15.83
CA ALA A 81 -1.86 -2.64 17.15
C ALA A 81 -3.23 -3.29 17.19
N ARG A 82 -3.88 -3.46 16.05
CA ARG A 82 -5.19 -4.10 15.92
C ARG A 82 -5.11 -5.54 15.47
N GLY A 83 -3.91 -6.10 15.39
CA GLY A 83 -3.71 -7.51 15.07
C GLY A 83 -3.49 -7.82 13.59
N PHE A 84 -3.39 -6.83 12.72
CA PHE A 84 -3.06 -7.05 11.32
C PHE A 84 -1.57 -7.36 11.15
N GLU A 85 -1.26 -8.25 10.23
CA GLU A 85 0.10 -8.42 9.75
C GLU A 85 0.33 -7.36 8.68
N ALA A 86 0.94 -6.24 9.09
CA ALA A 86 1.07 -5.07 8.23
C ALA A 86 2.51 -4.64 8.07
N PHE A 87 2.84 -4.18 6.87
CA PHE A 87 4.15 -3.68 6.49
C PHE A 87 4.02 -2.34 5.80
N ASN A 88 5.00 -1.47 5.99
CA ASN A 88 5.06 -0.17 5.34
C ASN A 88 5.94 -0.26 4.09
N LEU A 89 5.44 0.21 2.95
CA LEU A 89 6.28 0.41 1.77
C LEU A 89 7.15 1.65 2.04
N GLU A 90 8.40 1.44 2.45
CA GLU A 90 9.22 2.47 3.08
C GLU A 90 9.48 3.70 2.23
N HIS A 91 9.63 3.55 0.92
CA HIS A 91 9.87 4.67 0.02
C HIS A 91 8.66 5.05 -0.82
N GLY A 92 7.52 4.44 -0.52
CA GLY A 92 6.23 4.79 -1.08
C GLY A 92 6.12 4.62 -2.59
N LEU A 93 5.06 5.22 -3.12
CA LEU A 93 4.77 5.13 -4.55
C LEU A 93 5.71 5.97 -5.40
N GLU A 94 6.42 6.93 -4.81
CA GLU A 94 7.44 7.68 -5.54
C GLU A 94 8.52 6.74 -6.07
N GLU A 95 9.07 5.89 -5.22
CA GLU A 95 10.08 4.92 -5.66
C GLU A 95 9.50 3.88 -6.61
N TRP A 96 8.29 3.41 -6.33
CA TRP A 96 7.56 2.48 -7.19
C TRP A 96 7.50 3.01 -8.63
N ALA A 97 7.09 4.27 -8.80
CA ALA A 97 6.98 4.90 -10.10
C ALA A 97 8.35 5.18 -10.74
N GLU A 98 9.34 5.59 -9.96
CA GLU A 98 10.70 5.83 -10.45
C GLU A 98 11.33 4.57 -11.02
N GLN A 99 10.95 3.41 -10.49
CA GLN A 99 11.42 2.11 -10.99
C GLN A 99 10.64 1.64 -12.22
N GLY A 100 9.75 2.46 -12.75
CA GLY A 100 8.96 2.11 -13.92
C GLY A 100 7.82 1.15 -13.65
N ARG A 101 7.43 0.94 -12.39
CA ARG A 101 6.34 0.04 -12.04
C ARG A 101 5.00 0.73 -12.28
N PRO A 102 3.98 -0.02 -12.71
CA PRO A 102 2.75 0.59 -13.19
C PRO A 102 1.89 1.19 -12.09
N LEU A 103 1.28 2.33 -12.42
CA LEU A 103 0.16 2.91 -11.68
C LEU A 103 -0.97 3.12 -12.67
N THR A 104 -2.20 2.97 -12.22
CA THR A 104 -3.36 3.12 -13.08
C THR A 104 -4.32 4.15 -12.51
N THR A 105 -5.04 4.81 -13.43
CA THR A 105 -6.16 5.70 -13.08
C THR A 105 -7.46 4.88 -12.99
N PRO A 106 -8.57 5.48 -12.51
CA PRO A 106 -9.85 4.76 -12.38
C PRO A 106 -10.35 4.16 -13.69
N ASP A 107 -10.05 4.76 -14.83
CA ASP A 107 -10.46 4.25 -16.13
C ASP A 107 -9.44 3.27 -16.75
N GLY A 108 -8.41 2.90 -16.01
CA GLY A 108 -7.41 1.91 -16.44
C GLY A 108 -6.27 2.49 -17.27
N ALA A 109 -6.20 3.80 -17.44
CA ALA A 109 -5.09 4.44 -18.14
C ALA A 109 -3.84 4.50 -17.25
N ALA A 110 -2.71 4.89 -17.83
CA ALA A 110 -1.48 5.07 -17.07
C ALA A 110 -1.63 6.25 -16.09
N GLY A 111 -1.31 6.01 -14.83
CA GLY A 111 -1.37 7.00 -13.78
C GLY A 111 0.00 7.55 -13.40
N HIS A 112 0.00 8.49 -12.47
CA HIS A 112 1.21 9.10 -11.94
C HIS A 112 1.04 9.40 -10.46
N VAL A 113 2.15 9.70 -9.78
CA VAL A 113 2.13 10.10 -8.37
C VAL A 113 1.87 11.60 -8.29
N ALA A 114 0.71 11.95 -7.72
CA ALA A 114 0.36 13.35 -7.55
C ALA A 114 1.12 14.01 -6.39
#